data_432b7a7bc7453a5695214f901e5f2f3c
#
_entry.id   432b7a7bc7453a5695214f901e5f2f3c
#
_cell.length_a   1.000
_cell.length_b   1.000
_cell.length_c   1.000
_cell.angle_alpha   90.00
_cell.angle_beta   90.00
_cell.angle_gamma   90.00
#
_symmetry.space_group_name_H-M   'P 1'
#
loop_
_entity.id
_entity.type
_entity.pdbx_description
1 polymer ?
#
loop_
_entity_poly.entity_id
_entity_poly.type
_entity_poly.pdbx_seq_one_letter_code
_entity_poly.pdbx_strand_id
1 'polypeptide(L)'
;MKRRQFLQTTLAAGLVSPAVLRAQTITAATLAGTTLEGQHYDIQAEQGKVVLVFFWSTDCAVCRDKMPELRLNFEAWRDKGFQLVAVNADRSLAAVQEYQAILDRMVPKAQRFPSLWRGAAAHRDSFGAVVQMPTAFVLDRKHRVVKEIRGRIAPSLWDDIAELVLA
;
A
#
# COMPACT_ATOMS: atom_id res chain seq x y z
N MET A 1 14.14 17.68 83.09
CA MET A 1 13.86 16.48 82.31
C MET A 1 13.65 16.88 80.86
N LYS A 2 14.65 16.64 79.93
CA LYS A 2 14.64 17.05 78.54
C LYS A 2 14.41 15.82 77.69
N ARG A 3 13.23 15.71 77.01
CA ARG A 3 12.93 14.66 76.04
C ARG A 3 13.58 15.04 74.71
N ARG A 4 14.48 14.16 74.22
CA ARG A 4 15.06 14.21 72.86
C ARG A 4 14.10 13.54 71.94
N GLN A 5 13.58 14.28 70.95
CA GLN A 5 12.85 13.70 69.82
C GLN A 5 13.86 13.29 68.75
N PHE A 6 13.85 12.02 68.36
CA PHE A 6 14.60 11.49 67.24
C PHE A 6 13.76 11.71 65.96
N LEU A 7 14.25 12.53 65.03
CA LEU A 7 13.71 12.58 63.66
C LEU A 7 14.23 11.36 62.90
N GLN A 8 13.32 10.51 62.49
CA GLN A 8 13.61 9.45 61.54
C GLN A 8 13.36 10.02 60.13
N THR A 9 14.42 10.17 59.35
CA THR A 9 14.39 10.54 57.92
C THR A 9 14.22 9.26 57.12
N THR A 10 13.03 9.05 56.57
CA THR A 10 12.76 7.97 55.58
C THR A 10 13.24 8.41 54.19
N LEU A 11 14.30 7.78 53.69
CA LEU A 11 14.69 7.86 52.27
C LEU A 11 13.70 7.06 51.43
N ALA A 12 12.90 7.75 50.61
CA ALA A 12 12.11 7.12 49.57
C ALA A 12 13.00 6.83 48.34
N ALA A 13 13.37 5.60 48.15
CA ALA A 13 14.06 5.15 46.94
C ALA A 13 13.04 5.13 45.79
N GLY A 14 13.09 6.10 44.89
CA GLY A 14 12.30 6.14 43.66
C GLY A 14 12.76 5.04 42.72
N LEU A 15 11.89 4.06 42.47
CA LEU A 15 12.08 3.05 41.43
C LEU A 15 11.85 3.73 40.05
N VAL A 16 12.96 4.06 39.36
CA VAL A 16 12.91 4.46 37.95
C VAL A 16 12.69 3.22 37.12
N SER A 17 11.43 2.99 36.71
CA SER A 17 11.12 1.95 35.73
C SER A 17 11.73 2.32 34.38
N PRO A 18 12.53 1.44 33.74
CA PRO A 18 12.99 1.68 32.39
C PRO A 18 11.78 1.67 31.44
N ALA A 19 11.50 2.81 30.80
CA ALA A 19 10.54 2.87 29.70
C ALA A 19 11.08 2.00 28.58
N VAL A 20 10.49 0.81 28.39
CA VAL A 20 10.76 -0.05 27.24
C VAL A 20 10.20 0.67 26.01
N LEU A 21 11.10 1.32 25.27
CA LEU A 21 10.78 1.86 23.94
C LEU A 21 10.39 0.68 23.05
N ARG A 22 9.09 0.48 22.89
CA ARG A 22 8.54 -0.52 21.98
C ARG A 22 8.79 0.00 20.57
N ALA A 23 9.86 -0.46 19.93
CA ALA A 23 10.08 -0.23 18.51
C ALA A 23 8.84 -0.76 17.76
N GLN A 24 8.08 0.14 17.13
CA GLN A 24 6.98 -0.25 16.26
C GLN A 24 7.61 -1.00 15.08
N THR A 25 7.44 -2.30 15.06
CA THR A 25 7.84 -3.13 13.92
C THR A 25 6.94 -2.71 12.75
N ILE A 26 7.48 -1.94 11.81
CA ILE A 26 6.79 -1.58 10.58
C ILE A 26 6.66 -2.88 9.79
N THR A 27 5.50 -3.50 9.89
CA THR A 27 5.21 -4.76 9.21
C THR A 27 5.11 -4.50 7.69
N ALA A 28 5.74 -5.36 6.90
CA ALA A 28 5.62 -5.32 5.44
C ALA A 28 4.15 -5.52 5.04
N ALA A 29 3.69 -4.76 4.04
CA ALA A 29 2.36 -4.90 3.49
C ALA A 29 2.20 -6.27 2.81
N THR A 30 1.00 -6.81 2.87
CA THR A 30 0.63 -8.05 2.19
C THR A 30 -0.50 -7.79 1.19
N LEU A 31 -0.42 -8.47 0.05
CA LEU A 31 -1.46 -8.47 -0.98
C LEU A 31 -1.34 -9.76 -1.76
N ALA A 32 -2.36 -10.59 -1.74
CA ALA A 32 -2.41 -11.83 -2.51
C ALA A 32 -3.82 -12.10 -3.02
N GLY A 33 -3.92 -12.82 -4.12
CA GLY A 33 -5.19 -13.20 -4.72
C GLY A 33 -5.05 -13.73 -6.15
N THR A 34 -6.16 -13.77 -6.86
CA THR A 34 -6.20 -14.13 -8.28
C THR A 34 -6.41 -12.87 -9.10
N THR A 35 -5.61 -12.66 -10.15
CA THR A 35 -5.79 -11.55 -11.08
C THR A 35 -7.05 -11.75 -11.92
N LEU A 36 -7.49 -10.70 -12.60
CA LEU A 36 -8.64 -10.77 -13.51
C LEU A 36 -8.38 -11.70 -14.71
N GLU A 37 -7.11 -11.94 -15.04
CA GLU A 37 -6.65 -12.92 -16.05
C GLU A 37 -6.53 -14.35 -15.50
N GLY A 38 -6.91 -14.59 -14.24
CA GLY A 38 -6.90 -15.92 -13.60
C GLY A 38 -5.54 -16.37 -13.06
N GLN A 39 -4.53 -15.51 -13.01
CA GLN A 39 -3.21 -15.86 -12.51
C GLN A 39 -3.12 -15.62 -11.00
N HIS A 40 -2.34 -16.45 -10.30
CA HIS A 40 -2.00 -16.18 -8.90
C HIS A 40 -1.08 -14.97 -8.80
N TYR A 41 -1.39 -14.06 -7.88
CA TYR A 41 -0.57 -12.91 -7.55
C TYR A 41 -0.27 -12.90 -6.05
N ASP A 42 1.00 -12.70 -5.70
CA ASP A 42 1.45 -12.45 -4.33
C ASP A 42 2.49 -11.33 -4.38
N ILE A 43 2.26 -10.25 -3.64
CA ILE A 43 3.17 -9.10 -3.59
C ILE A 43 4.57 -9.51 -3.10
N GLN A 44 4.70 -10.59 -2.34
CA GLN A 44 5.99 -11.10 -1.88
C GLN A 44 6.91 -11.54 -3.02
N ALA A 45 6.35 -11.88 -4.18
CA ALA A 45 7.15 -12.17 -5.39
C ALA A 45 7.82 -10.91 -5.97
N GLU A 46 7.38 -9.72 -5.54
CA GLU A 46 7.91 -8.44 -5.99
C GLU A 46 8.96 -7.85 -5.02
N GLN A 47 9.52 -8.66 -4.12
CA GLN A 47 10.56 -8.22 -3.19
C GLN A 47 11.73 -7.55 -3.92
N GLY A 48 12.22 -6.44 -3.36
CA GLY A 48 13.27 -5.63 -3.97
C GLY A 48 12.78 -4.58 -4.96
N LYS A 49 11.48 -4.55 -5.29
CA LYS A 49 10.87 -3.50 -6.11
C LYS A 49 10.13 -2.49 -5.25
N VAL A 50 10.07 -1.25 -5.72
CA VAL A 50 9.10 -0.24 -5.26
C VAL A 50 7.74 -0.60 -5.85
N VAL A 51 6.72 -0.67 -5.02
CA VAL A 51 5.38 -1.08 -5.48
C VAL A 51 4.36 0.04 -5.28
N LEU A 52 3.60 0.35 -6.33
CA LEU A 52 2.41 1.18 -6.24
C LEU A 52 1.17 0.28 -6.24
N VAL A 53 0.45 0.26 -5.11
CA VAL A 53 -0.85 -0.41 -5.00
C VAL A 53 -1.94 0.63 -5.21
N PHE A 54 -2.78 0.44 -6.23
CA PHE A 54 -3.81 1.40 -6.65
C PHE A 54 -5.20 0.82 -6.48
N PHE A 55 -5.94 1.32 -5.48
CA PHE A 55 -7.34 0.95 -5.25
C PHE A 55 -8.26 1.85 -6.08
N TRP A 56 -9.19 1.23 -6.81
CA TRP A 56 -10.07 1.91 -7.76
C TRP A 56 -11.41 1.21 -7.94
N SER A 57 -12.35 1.88 -8.60
CA SER A 57 -13.62 1.28 -9.05
C SER A 57 -13.97 1.73 -10.47
N THR A 58 -14.82 0.97 -11.15
CA THR A 58 -15.21 1.27 -12.53
C THR A 58 -16.10 2.50 -12.65
N ASP A 59 -16.83 2.88 -11.62
CA ASP A 59 -17.66 4.09 -11.54
C ASP A 59 -16.87 5.34 -11.13
N CYS A 60 -15.62 5.20 -10.67
CA CYS A 60 -14.77 6.30 -10.26
C CYS A 60 -14.14 7.00 -11.48
N ALA A 61 -14.68 8.14 -11.90
CA ALA A 61 -14.15 8.93 -13.02
C ALA A 61 -12.70 9.36 -12.80
N VAL A 62 -12.35 9.84 -11.60
CA VAL A 62 -10.98 10.24 -11.24
C VAL A 62 -9.99 9.06 -11.35
N CYS A 63 -10.46 7.85 -11.03
CA CYS A 63 -9.65 6.64 -11.19
C CYS A 63 -9.36 6.37 -12.67
N ARG A 64 -10.40 6.40 -13.50
CA ARG A 64 -10.26 6.15 -14.95
C ARG A 64 -9.38 7.19 -15.63
N ASP A 65 -9.50 8.47 -15.25
CA ASP A 65 -8.65 9.56 -15.76
C ASP A 65 -7.17 9.33 -15.48
N LYS A 66 -6.83 8.70 -14.33
CA LYS A 66 -5.44 8.43 -13.95
C LYS A 66 -4.86 7.18 -14.64
N MET A 67 -5.68 6.23 -15.09
CA MET A 67 -5.22 4.95 -15.66
C MET A 67 -4.23 5.09 -16.83
N PRO A 68 -4.39 6.01 -17.80
CA PRO A 68 -3.41 6.15 -18.89
C PRO A 68 -2.02 6.52 -18.38
N GLU A 69 -1.93 7.45 -17.44
CA GLU A 69 -0.66 7.87 -16.83
C GLU A 69 -0.02 6.72 -16.03
N LEU A 70 -0.81 5.97 -15.26
CA LEU A 70 -0.34 4.78 -14.53
C LEU A 70 0.27 3.75 -15.49
N ARG A 71 -0.37 3.50 -16.63
CA ARG A 71 0.10 2.54 -17.65
C ARG A 71 1.41 2.96 -18.30
N LEU A 72 1.53 4.22 -18.67
CA LEU A 72 2.75 4.76 -19.28
C LEU A 72 3.94 4.68 -18.31
N ASN A 73 3.72 5.03 -17.06
CA ASN A 73 4.79 4.96 -16.05
C ASN A 73 5.13 3.50 -15.71
N PHE A 74 4.15 2.61 -15.64
CA PHE A 74 4.42 1.18 -15.46
C PHE A 74 5.27 0.61 -16.59
N GLU A 75 4.92 0.87 -17.85
CA GLU A 75 5.71 0.44 -19.00
C GLU A 75 7.15 0.97 -18.96
N ALA A 76 7.33 2.24 -18.61
CA ALA A 76 8.65 2.88 -18.58
C ALA A 76 9.56 2.39 -17.44
N TRP A 77 9.01 1.86 -16.34
CA TRP A 77 9.74 1.66 -15.10
C TRP A 77 9.73 0.21 -14.57
N ARG A 78 8.86 -0.67 -15.08
CA ARG A 78 8.74 -2.07 -14.62
C ARG A 78 10.06 -2.84 -14.64
N ASP A 79 10.92 -2.56 -15.62
CA ASP A 79 12.23 -3.21 -15.76
C ASP A 79 13.34 -2.51 -14.96
N LYS A 80 12.99 -1.45 -14.21
CA LYS A 80 13.89 -0.63 -13.38
C LYS A 80 13.67 -0.81 -11.88
N GLY A 81 12.97 -1.87 -11.47
CA GLY A 81 12.69 -2.13 -10.05
C GLY A 81 11.40 -1.47 -9.54
N PHE A 82 10.44 -1.22 -10.43
CA PHE A 82 9.11 -0.72 -10.10
C PHE A 82 8.04 -1.77 -10.45
N GLN A 83 7.01 -1.87 -9.63
CA GLN A 83 5.80 -2.65 -9.90
C GLN A 83 4.57 -1.80 -9.62
N LEU A 84 3.53 -2.00 -10.41
CA LEU A 84 2.20 -1.47 -10.17
C LEU A 84 1.22 -2.63 -10.10
N VAL A 85 0.33 -2.61 -9.11
CA VAL A 85 -0.79 -3.54 -8.99
C VAL A 85 -2.06 -2.75 -8.71
N ALA A 86 -3.12 -3.03 -9.47
CA ALA A 86 -4.42 -2.43 -9.25
C ALA A 86 -5.33 -3.37 -8.47
N VAL A 87 -6.07 -2.82 -7.51
CA VAL A 87 -7.07 -3.54 -6.73
C VAL A 87 -8.41 -2.87 -6.97
N ASN A 88 -9.26 -3.57 -7.72
CA ASN A 88 -10.61 -3.09 -7.98
C ASN A 88 -11.53 -3.37 -6.77
N ALA A 89 -12.30 -2.40 -6.36
CA ALA A 89 -13.21 -2.47 -5.21
C ALA A 89 -14.70 -2.41 -5.59
N ASP A 90 -15.04 -2.68 -6.83
CA ASP A 90 -16.44 -2.79 -7.25
C ASP A 90 -17.16 -3.90 -6.49
N ARG A 91 -18.44 -3.69 -6.22
CA ARG A 91 -19.29 -4.70 -5.59
C ARG A 91 -19.59 -5.89 -6.52
N SER A 92 -19.51 -5.68 -7.83
CA SER A 92 -19.84 -6.66 -8.85
C SER A 92 -18.60 -7.05 -9.67
N LEU A 93 -18.29 -8.33 -9.69
CA LEU A 93 -17.26 -8.87 -10.57
C LEU A 93 -17.60 -8.65 -12.05
N ALA A 94 -18.88 -8.70 -12.42
CA ALA A 94 -19.31 -8.52 -13.82
C ALA A 94 -18.92 -7.13 -14.35
N ALA A 95 -19.09 -6.05 -13.56
CA ALA A 95 -18.71 -4.70 -13.98
C ALA A 95 -17.20 -4.59 -14.25
N VAL A 96 -16.38 -5.21 -13.40
CA VAL A 96 -14.93 -5.24 -13.58
C VAL A 96 -14.51 -6.07 -14.79
N GLN A 97 -15.15 -7.20 -15.03
CA GLN A 97 -14.86 -8.06 -16.19
C GLN A 97 -15.23 -7.39 -17.52
N GLU A 98 -16.36 -6.68 -17.56
CA GLU A 98 -16.77 -5.89 -18.72
C GLU A 98 -15.74 -4.79 -19.05
N TYR A 99 -15.29 -4.05 -18.02
CA TYR A 99 -14.24 -3.06 -18.18
C TYR A 99 -12.92 -3.69 -18.64
N GLN A 100 -12.51 -4.82 -18.04
CA GLN A 100 -11.31 -5.54 -18.43
C GLN A 100 -11.34 -6.01 -19.88
N ALA A 101 -12.48 -6.51 -20.37
CA ALA A 101 -12.64 -6.93 -21.75
C ALA A 101 -12.45 -5.79 -22.77
N ILE A 102 -12.78 -4.55 -22.40
CA ILE A 102 -12.48 -3.35 -23.19
C ILE A 102 -10.96 -3.10 -23.21
N LEU A 103 -10.32 -3.15 -22.04
CA LEU A 103 -8.88 -2.91 -21.90
C LEU A 103 -8.05 -3.93 -22.69
N ASP A 104 -8.46 -5.19 -22.71
CA ASP A 104 -7.77 -6.26 -23.44
C ASP A 104 -7.72 -6.05 -24.95
N ARG A 105 -8.63 -5.25 -25.47
CA ARG A 105 -8.67 -4.87 -26.90
C ARG A 105 -7.88 -3.61 -27.20
N MET A 106 -7.78 -2.69 -26.24
CA MET A 106 -7.27 -1.32 -26.48
C MET A 106 -5.88 -1.08 -25.91
N VAL A 107 -5.51 -1.78 -24.83
CA VAL A 107 -4.28 -1.49 -24.10
C VAL A 107 -3.17 -2.47 -24.53
N PRO A 108 -2.00 -1.96 -24.95
CA PRO A 108 -0.84 -2.79 -25.27
C PRO A 108 -0.44 -3.67 -24.08
N LYS A 109 0.04 -4.89 -24.36
CA LYS A 109 0.46 -5.83 -23.30
C LYS A 109 1.54 -5.25 -22.36
N ALA A 110 2.46 -4.44 -22.89
CA ALA A 110 3.51 -3.79 -22.11
C ALA A 110 2.98 -2.84 -21.04
N GLN A 111 1.78 -2.30 -21.24
CA GLN A 111 1.11 -1.35 -20.36
C GLN A 111 0.12 -2.01 -19.38
N ARG A 112 0.01 -3.35 -19.41
CA ARG A 112 -0.90 -4.10 -18.53
C ARG A 112 -0.15 -4.50 -17.28
N PHE A 113 -0.67 -4.10 -16.14
CA PHE A 113 -0.20 -4.48 -14.81
C PHE A 113 -1.20 -5.44 -14.15
N PRO A 114 -0.77 -6.26 -13.17
CA PRO A 114 -1.67 -7.13 -12.43
C PRO A 114 -2.87 -6.36 -11.86
N SER A 115 -4.06 -6.90 -12.08
CA SER A 115 -5.31 -6.34 -11.57
C SER A 115 -6.07 -7.41 -10.81
N LEU A 116 -6.44 -7.11 -9.55
CA LEU A 116 -7.20 -8.00 -8.69
C LEU A 116 -8.57 -7.42 -8.40
N TRP A 117 -9.55 -8.28 -8.14
CA TRP A 117 -10.83 -7.86 -7.60
C TRP A 117 -10.87 -8.12 -6.09
N ARG A 118 -11.08 -7.08 -5.29
CA ARG A 118 -11.06 -7.15 -3.83
C ARG A 118 -12.18 -8.02 -3.26
N GLY A 119 -13.31 -8.16 -3.99
CA GLY A 119 -14.44 -8.99 -3.61
C GLY A 119 -14.22 -10.51 -3.79
N ALA A 120 -13.09 -10.94 -4.38
CA ALA A 120 -12.80 -12.35 -4.57
C ALA A 120 -12.56 -13.07 -3.23
N ALA A 121 -13.06 -14.30 -3.09
CA ALA A 121 -12.90 -15.10 -1.87
C ALA A 121 -11.42 -15.37 -1.53
N ALA A 122 -10.56 -15.45 -2.53
CA ALA A 122 -9.12 -15.68 -2.37
C ALA A 122 -8.32 -14.38 -2.11
N HIS A 123 -8.95 -13.18 -2.24
CA HIS A 123 -8.25 -11.92 -2.03
C HIS A 123 -7.90 -11.73 -0.55
N ARG A 124 -6.66 -11.31 -0.29
CA ARG A 124 -6.16 -10.93 1.04
C ARG A 124 -5.27 -9.71 0.90
N ASP A 125 -5.49 -8.71 1.75
CA ASP A 125 -4.63 -7.53 1.83
C ASP A 125 -4.52 -7.00 3.26
N SER A 126 -3.48 -6.22 3.54
CA SER A 126 -3.23 -5.57 4.84
C SER A 126 -3.54 -4.08 4.85
N PHE A 127 -4.16 -3.53 3.80
CA PHE A 127 -4.39 -2.08 3.65
C PHE A 127 -5.60 -1.56 4.43
N GLY A 128 -6.33 -2.43 5.12
CA GLY A 128 -7.48 -2.06 5.94
C GLY A 128 -8.68 -1.56 5.13
N ALA A 129 -9.51 -0.73 5.74
CA ALA A 129 -10.70 -0.20 5.09
C ALA A 129 -10.32 0.93 4.11
N VAL A 130 -10.46 0.68 2.81
CA VAL A 130 -10.33 1.70 1.76
C VAL A 130 -11.71 2.26 1.46
N VAL A 131 -11.99 3.44 2.00
CA VAL A 131 -13.33 4.07 1.95
C VAL A 131 -13.46 5.13 0.87
N GLN A 132 -12.36 5.55 0.25
CA GLN A 132 -12.33 6.58 -0.80
C GLN A 132 -11.62 6.05 -2.05
N MET A 133 -12.15 6.35 -3.22
CA MET A 133 -11.54 6.02 -4.50
C MET A 133 -11.12 7.30 -5.25
N PRO A 134 -9.94 7.31 -5.88
CA PRO A 134 -8.87 6.33 -5.71
C PRO A 134 -8.18 6.45 -4.33
N THR A 135 -7.57 5.36 -3.87
CA THR A 135 -6.57 5.38 -2.82
C THR A 135 -5.33 4.64 -3.34
N ALA A 136 -4.16 5.18 -3.10
CA ALA A 136 -2.91 4.56 -3.52
C ALA A 136 -1.94 4.44 -2.35
N PHE A 137 -1.17 3.36 -2.33
CA PHE A 137 -0.10 3.12 -1.37
C PHE A 137 1.21 2.93 -2.12
N VAL A 138 2.24 3.68 -1.74
CA VAL A 138 3.61 3.45 -2.21
C VAL A 138 4.33 2.61 -1.18
N LEU A 139 4.90 1.51 -1.64
CA LEU A 139 5.70 0.59 -0.83
C LEU A 139 7.16 0.69 -1.24
N ASP A 140 8.05 0.72 -0.25
CA ASP A 140 9.48 0.62 -0.50
C ASP A 140 9.90 -0.81 -0.93
N ARG A 141 11.18 -1.02 -1.21
CA ARG A 141 11.74 -2.32 -1.62
C ARG A 141 11.58 -3.44 -0.59
N LYS A 142 11.22 -3.10 0.66
CA LYS A 142 10.90 -4.04 1.75
C LYS A 142 9.40 -4.17 1.98
N HIS A 143 8.60 -3.63 1.05
CA HIS A 143 7.14 -3.58 1.09
C HIS A 143 6.56 -2.86 2.33
N ARG A 144 7.30 -1.93 2.93
CA ARG A 144 6.76 -1.04 3.96
C ARG A 144 6.01 0.10 3.29
N VAL A 145 4.83 0.42 3.79
CA VAL A 145 4.07 1.59 3.30
C VAL A 145 4.84 2.86 3.68
N VAL A 146 5.30 3.59 2.67
CA VAL A 146 6.03 4.87 2.84
C VAL A 146 5.15 6.07 2.49
N LYS A 147 4.08 5.86 1.71
CA LYS A 147 3.12 6.92 1.39
C LYS A 147 1.73 6.34 1.15
N GLU A 148 0.71 7.01 1.68
CA GLU A 148 -0.70 6.77 1.39
C GLU A 148 -1.28 8.04 0.75
N ILE A 149 -2.00 7.90 -0.37
CA ILE A 149 -2.65 8.98 -1.08
C ILE A 149 -4.14 8.64 -1.20
N ARG A 150 -5.00 9.55 -0.76
CA ARG A 150 -6.45 9.44 -0.89
C ARG A 150 -6.98 10.49 -1.85
N GLY A 151 -7.79 10.06 -2.81
CA GLY A 151 -8.32 10.93 -3.86
C GLY A 151 -7.33 11.12 -5.01
N ARG A 152 -7.40 12.26 -5.68
CA ARG A 152 -6.62 12.55 -6.90
C ARG A 152 -5.11 12.46 -6.65
N ILE A 153 -4.45 11.63 -7.41
CA ILE A 153 -2.98 11.47 -7.36
C ILE A 153 -2.34 12.64 -8.09
N ALA A 154 -1.50 13.41 -7.38
CA ALA A 154 -0.73 14.49 -7.96
C ALA A 154 0.42 13.97 -8.86
N PRO A 155 0.81 14.70 -9.91
CA PRO A 155 1.95 14.31 -10.76
C PRO A 155 3.26 14.15 -9.99
N SER A 156 3.47 14.92 -8.91
CA SER A 156 4.67 14.85 -8.06
C SER A 156 4.85 13.48 -7.37
N LEU A 157 3.83 12.60 -7.37
CA LEU A 157 4.01 11.25 -6.87
C LEU A 157 5.09 10.49 -7.64
N TRP A 158 5.25 10.78 -8.92
CA TRP A 158 6.27 10.11 -9.74
C TRP A 158 7.68 10.51 -9.37
N ASP A 159 7.89 11.74 -8.87
CA ASP A 159 9.19 12.18 -8.34
C ASP A 159 9.53 11.39 -7.09
N ASP A 160 8.58 11.23 -6.15
CA ASP A 160 8.75 10.41 -4.94
C ASP A 160 9.07 8.94 -5.29
N ILE A 161 8.37 8.36 -6.27
CA ILE A 161 8.61 6.98 -6.72
C ILE A 161 9.99 6.88 -7.39
N ALA A 162 10.38 7.88 -8.19
CA ALA A 162 11.69 7.92 -8.83
C ALA A 162 12.82 7.87 -7.80
N GLU A 163 12.73 8.67 -6.75
CA GLU A 163 13.73 8.67 -5.66
C GLU A 163 13.86 7.28 -5.04
N LEU A 164 12.74 6.59 -4.76
CA LEU A 164 12.75 5.26 -4.18
C LEU A 164 13.31 4.18 -5.13
N VAL A 165 13.07 4.32 -6.43
CA VAL A 165 13.55 3.39 -7.46
C VAL A 165 15.05 3.58 -7.73
N LEU A 166 15.56 4.80 -7.58
CA LEU A 166 16.98 5.12 -7.83
C LEU A 166 17.87 4.92 -6.59
N ALA A 167 17.27 4.83 -5.38
CA ALA A 167 17.99 4.56 -4.13
C ALA A 167 18.36 3.07 -4.02
#